data_a4aaf89d89db641269d455912530ceee
#
_entry.id   a4aaf89d89db641269d455912530ceee
#
_cell.length_a   1.000
_cell.length_b   1.000
_cell.length_c   1.000
_cell.angle_alpha   90.00
_cell.angle_beta   90.00
_cell.angle_gamma   90.00
#
_symmetry.space_group_name_H-M   'P 1'
#
loop_
_entity.id
_entity.type
_entity.pdbx_description
1 polymer ?
#
loop_
_entity_poly.entity_id
_entity_poly.type
_entity_poly.pdbx_seq_one_letter_code
_entity_poly.pdbx_strand_id
1 'polypeptide(L)'
;MVSSATEPLLIIGGGLMGLTVAHELARNGRSIKILSRRRSEAAGFVAAGMLAPHAEGLQGNLLKLGQLSLKRIPRWVQKIEEDSGLNCGLKNCGIVVPFISTEARDAHPTALFGHSLNRQELELEIPGIASQWKTGLLFKQDGQIDNRRQLMKALEKACVERGVHFQEGVEVLNLLHDKREFKGVNILNPEGKVEIISSKEAVLCSGAWSNQIFNAIPIFPVKGQMLSLQGPKEALKRIIFGPGTYIVPREDGLIVIGATSEQNAGFQEGLTPSGQQELHKGIGALLPAANHWPQMERWWGFRPCTPDEGPLLGSSLLKGLWLATGHHRNGVLLAAITAELLAKCICQNKLSNEEDELLTKFNWKRFNTNQSFSN
;
A
#
# COMPACT_ATOMS: atom_id res chain seq x y z
N MET A 1 28.46 -17.46 29.69
CA MET A 1 27.03 -17.70 29.40
C MET A 1 26.81 -17.27 27.97
N VAL A 2 26.68 -18.24 27.03
CA VAL A 2 26.31 -17.93 25.63
C VAL A 2 24.87 -17.45 25.68
N SER A 3 24.64 -16.16 25.43
CA SER A 3 23.30 -15.60 25.20
C SER A 3 22.67 -16.43 24.11
N SER A 4 21.62 -17.18 24.40
CA SER A 4 20.80 -17.83 23.36
C SER A 4 20.26 -16.72 22.48
N ALA A 5 20.87 -16.50 21.34
CA ALA A 5 20.36 -15.57 20.35
C ALA A 5 18.91 -15.98 20.08
N THR A 6 17.96 -15.13 20.46
CA THR A 6 16.55 -15.38 20.18
C THR A 6 16.38 -15.50 18.66
N GLU A 7 15.75 -16.59 18.21
CA GLU A 7 15.46 -16.79 16.80
C GLU A 7 14.78 -15.54 16.23
N PRO A 8 15.22 -15.01 15.07
CA PRO A 8 14.62 -13.81 14.49
C PRO A 8 13.17 -14.08 14.05
N LEU A 9 12.30 -13.10 14.26
CA LEU A 9 10.98 -13.10 13.65
C LEU A 9 11.12 -12.95 12.13
N LEU A 10 10.46 -13.81 11.37
CA LEU A 10 10.51 -13.76 9.91
C LEU A 10 9.49 -12.78 9.35
N ILE A 11 9.90 -11.94 8.42
CA ILE A 11 9.01 -11.17 7.56
C ILE A 11 9.02 -11.83 6.18
N ILE A 12 7.88 -12.38 5.77
CA ILE A 12 7.73 -13.06 4.48
C ILE A 12 7.25 -12.04 3.45
N GLY A 13 8.19 -11.50 2.68
CA GLY A 13 7.96 -10.44 1.69
C GLY A 13 8.58 -9.09 2.05
N GLY A 14 9.54 -8.62 1.24
CA GLY A 14 10.28 -7.37 1.41
C GLY A 14 9.64 -6.16 0.70
N GLY A 15 8.32 -6.15 0.50
CA GLY A 15 7.56 -5.01 -0.03
C GLY A 15 7.28 -3.95 1.03
N LEU A 16 6.42 -2.98 0.70
CA LEU A 16 6.08 -1.86 1.59
C LEU A 16 5.61 -2.36 2.97
N MET A 17 4.69 -3.33 3.02
CA MET A 17 4.19 -3.86 4.30
C MET A 17 5.28 -4.55 5.09
N GLY A 18 6.11 -5.38 4.43
CA GLY A 18 7.20 -6.07 5.11
C GLY A 18 8.24 -5.12 5.69
N LEU A 19 8.68 -4.12 4.92
CA LEU A 19 9.64 -3.12 5.38
C LEU A 19 9.07 -2.28 6.54
N THR A 20 7.81 -1.84 6.42
CA THR A 20 7.16 -1.01 7.44
C THR A 20 6.98 -1.75 8.76
N VAL A 21 6.53 -3.01 8.71
CA VAL A 21 6.37 -3.87 9.90
C VAL A 21 7.73 -4.23 10.50
N ALA A 22 8.71 -4.58 9.66
CA ALA A 22 10.07 -4.88 10.10
C ALA A 22 10.73 -3.70 10.84
N HIS A 23 10.62 -2.49 10.27
CA HIS A 23 11.15 -1.27 10.87
C HIS A 23 10.51 -1.00 12.25
N GLU A 24 9.18 -1.04 12.37
CA GLU A 24 8.51 -0.78 13.63
C GLU A 24 8.83 -1.85 14.69
N LEU A 25 8.92 -3.13 14.31
CA LEU A 25 9.32 -4.21 15.22
C LEU A 25 10.79 -4.09 15.65
N ALA A 26 11.69 -3.72 14.74
CA ALA A 26 13.10 -3.51 15.07
C ALA A 26 13.28 -2.31 16.03
N ARG A 27 12.52 -1.23 15.84
CA ARG A 27 12.46 -0.11 16.81
C ARG A 27 11.98 -0.54 18.19
N ASN A 28 11.15 -1.59 18.27
CA ASN A 28 10.71 -2.20 19.54
C ASN A 28 11.68 -3.30 20.04
N GLY A 29 12.91 -3.36 19.51
CA GLY A 29 13.96 -4.26 20.00
C GLY A 29 13.85 -5.71 19.53
N ARG A 30 12.99 -6.02 18.53
CA ARG A 30 12.89 -7.39 18.00
C ARG A 30 13.99 -7.65 16.98
N SER A 31 14.57 -8.84 17.02
CA SER A 31 15.45 -9.34 15.96
C SER A 31 14.60 -9.76 14.76
N ILE A 32 14.88 -9.22 13.56
CA ILE A 32 14.05 -9.38 12.37
C ILE A 32 14.88 -9.91 11.20
N LYS A 33 14.30 -10.85 10.46
CA LYS A 33 14.82 -11.34 9.19
C LYS A 33 13.76 -11.24 8.09
N ILE A 34 14.06 -10.50 7.03
CA ILE A 34 13.18 -10.36 5.85
C ILE A 34 13.60 -11.38 4.78
N LEU A 35 12.64 -12.15 4.29
CA LEU A 35 12.78 -13.07 3.16
C LEU A 35 12.12 -12.46 1.93
N SER A 36 12.84 -12.32 0.82
CA SER A 36 12.31 -11.69 -0.38
C SER A 36 12.87 -12.29 -1.66
N ARG A 37 11.98 -12.55 -2.63
CA ARG A 37 12.36 -13.03 -3.96
C ARG A 37 12.95 -11.90 -4.80
N ARG A 38 12.15 -10.88 -5.09
CA ARG A 38 12.52 -9.67 -5.84
C ARG A 38 11.70 -8.48 -5.34
N ARG A 39 12.31 -7.59 -4.59
CA ARG A 39 11.59 -6.43 -4.01
C ARG A 39 11.08 -5.46 -5.07
N SER A 40 11.72 -5.36 -6.23
CA SER A 40 11.28 -4.50 -7.33
C SER A 40 9.90 -4.85 -7.89
N GLU A 41 9.41 -6.08 -7.68
CA GLU A 41 8.07 -6.51 -8.07
C GLU A 41 6.98 -6.08 -7.09
N ALA A 42 7.37 -5.62 -5.90
CA ALA A 42 6.42 -5.26 -4.87
C ALA A 42 5.55 -4.06 -5.27
N ALA A 43 4.26 -4.13 -4.96
CA ALA A 43 3.30 -3.05 -5.22
C ALA A 43 3.73 -1.68 -4.65
N GLY A 44 4.59 -1.68 -3.62
CA GLY A 44 5.21 -0.47 -3.08
C GLY A 44 6.06 0.30 -4.10
N PHE A 45 6.71 -0.36 -5.05
CA PHE A 45 7.45 0.30 -6.13
C PHE A 45 6.57 0.68 -7.33
N VAL A 46 5.29 0.32 -7.32
CA VAL A 46 4.32 0.62 -8.39
C VAL A 46 3.42 1.80 -8.02
N ALA A 47 2.98 1.85 -6.77
CA ALA A 47 1.99 2.80 -6.28
C ALA A 47 2.41 4.27 -6.46
N ALA A 48 1.43 5.13 -6.78
CA ALA A 48 1.65 6.58 -6.89
C ALA A 48 1.85 7.28 -5.54
N GLY A 49 1.50 6.63 -4.44
CA GLY A 49 1.69 7.18 -3.10
C GLY A 49 0.62 8.15 -2.64
N MET A 50 -0.60 8.06 -3.14
CA MET A 50 -1.72 8.85 -2.64
C MET A 50 -2.07 8.44 -1.20
N LEU A 51 -2.43 9.43 -0.40
CA LEU A 51 -2.93 9.32 0.96
C LEU A 51 -4.35 9.91 0.95
N ALA A 52 -5.33 9.10 0.49
CA ALA A 52 -6.58 9.57 -0.07
C ALA A 52 -7.84 8.92 0.51
N PRO A 53 -8.00 8.78 1.84
CA PRO A 53 -9.18 8.10 2.37
C PRO A 53 -10.48 8.82 2.03
N HIS A 54 -10.44 10.15 1.88
CA HIS A 54 -11.62 10.94 1.58
C HIS A 54 -11.82 11.06 0.06
N ALA A 55 -10.78 11.42 -0.70
CA ALA A 55 -10.89 11.56 -2.15
C ALA A 55 -11.27 10.26 -2.86
N GLU A 56 -10.83 9.10 -2.36
CA GLU A 56 -11.24 7.77 -2.86
C GLU A 56 -12.65 7.35 -2.39
N GLY A 57 -13.30 8.12 -1.54
CA GLY A 57 -14.65 7.84 -1.05
C GLY A 57 -14.74 6.57 -0.21
N LEU A 58 -13.69 6.26 0.59
CA LEU A 58 -13.73 5.10 1.48
C LEU A 58 -14.91 5.19 2.44
N GLN A 59 -15.44 4.05 2.85
CA GLN A 59 -16.62 3.98 3.70
C GLN A 59 -16.41 3.04 4.91
N GLY A 60 -17.29 3.16 5.91
CA GLY A 60 -17.34 2.26 7.06
C GLY A 60 -16.02 2.11 7.81
N ASN A 61 -15.65 0.88 8.12
CA ASN A 61 -14.43 0.58 8.88
C ASN A 61 -13.15 0.88 8.09
N LEU A 62 -13.20 0.78 6.75
CA LEU A 62 -12.04 1.10 5.92
C LEU A 62 -11.74 2.61 5.92
N LEU A 63 -12.77 3.47 5.92
CA LEU A 63 -12.61 4.92 6.11
C LEU A 63 -12.01 5.22 7.50
N LYS A 64 -12.55 4.61 8.56
CA LYS A 64 -12.02 4.78 9.93
C LYS A 64 -10.54 4.39 10.00
N LEU A 65 -10.18 3.23 9.46
CA LEU A 65 -8.78 2.77 9.43
C LEU A 65 -7.89 3.72 8.64
N GLY A 66 -8.36 4.21 7.49
CA GLY A 66 -7.65 5.18 6.65
C GLY A 66 -7.43 6.52 7.36
N GLN A 67 -8.45 7.06 8.03
CA GLN A 67 -8.36 8.30 8.79
C GLN A 67 -7.39 8.17 9.99
N LEU A 68 -7.42 7.04 10.70
CA LEU A 68 -6.48 6.76 11.78
C LEU A 68 -5.05 6.64 11.26
N SER A 69 -4.86 5.99 10.10
CA SER A 69 -3.54 5.90 9.48
C SER A 69 -3.03 7.27 9.06
N LEU A 70 -3.88 8.07 8.42
CA LEU A 70 -3.52 9.42 7.98
C LEU A 70 -3.01 10.30 9.13
N LYS A 71 -3.64 10.20 10.31
CA LYS A 71 -3.18 10.89 11.54
C LYS A 71 -1.81 10.40 12.03
N ARG A 72 -1.44 9.13 11.75
CA ARG A 72 -0.18 8.51 12.20
C ARG A 72 0.97 8.71 11.23
N ILE A 73 0.69 8.94 9.96
CA ILE A 73 1.69 9.07 8.89
C ILE A 73 2.79 10.09 9.23
N PRO A 74 2.53 11.31 9.73
CA PRO A 74 3.60 12.27 10.01
C PRO A 74 4.63 11.72 11.00
N ARG A 75 4.17 11.09 12.11
CA ARG A 75 5.06 10.49 13.10
C ARG A 75 5.79 9.25 12.58
N TRP A 76 5.09 8.44 11.77
CA TRP A 76 5.68 7.26 11.13
C TRP A 76 6.79 7.67 10.15
N VAL A 77 6.56 8.69 9.33
CA VAL A 77 7.57 9.26 8.41
C VAL A 77 8.75 9.81 9.19
N GLN A 78 8.50 10.60 10.24
CA GLN A 78 9.56 11.13 11.09
C GLN A 78 10.49 10.03 11.63
N LYS A 79 9.93 8.92 12.14
CA LYS A 79 10.72 7.76 12.61
C LYS A 79 11.64 7.19 11.51
N ILE A 80 11.12 7.08 10.28
CA ILE A 80 11.87 6.55 9.14
C ILE A 80 12.99 7.51 8.73
N GLU A 81 12.70 8.81 8.68
CA GLU A 81 13.67 9.86 8.34
C GLU A 81 14.77 9.98 9.39
N GLU A 82 14.43 9.89 10.69
CA GLU A 82 15.41 9.84 11.79
C GLU A 82 16.36 8.64 11.65
N ASP A 83 15.83 7.46 11.36
CA ASP A 83 16.62 6.24 11.29
C ASP A 83 17.43 6.13 9.99
N SER A 84 16.88 6.61 8.86
CA SER A 84 17.52 6.49 7.55
C SER A 84 18.40 7.68 7.18
N GLY A 85 18.13 8.85 7.72
CA GLY A 85 18.71 10.12 7.26
C GLY A 85 18.23 10.54 5.86
N LEU A 86 17.14 9.95 5.33
CA LEU A 86 16.60 10.22 4.00
C LEU A 86 15.19 10.78 4.11
N ASN A 87 14.83 11.73 3.22
CA ASN A 87 13.47 12.25 3.13
C ASN A 87 12.53 11.24 2.48
N CYS A 88 11.33 11.09 3.03
CA CYS A 88 10.29 10.18 2.53
C CYS A 88 9.37 10.81 1.46
N GLY A 89 9.45 12.11 1.24
CA GLY A 89 8.64 12.84 0.26
C GLY A 89 7.17 12.99 0.64
N LEU A 90 6.87 13.11 1.94
CA LEU A 90 5.51 13.41 2.42
C LEU A 90 5.10 14.84 2.05
N LYS A 91 3.91 14.98 1.45
CA LYS A 91 3.37 16.28 1.05
C LYS A 91 1.87 16.37 1.33
N ASN A 92 1.50 17.31 2.18
CA ASN A 92 0.11 17.65 2.47
C ASN A 92 -0.43 18.63 1.41
N CYS A 93 -0.59 18.16 0.18
CA CYS A 93 -0.96 19.01 -0.94
C CYS A 93 -2.46 19.11 -1.18
N GLY A 94 -3.27 18.27 -0.52
CA GLY A 94 -4.69 18.13 -0.80
C GLY A 94 -4.96 17.40 -2.13
N ILE A 95 -6.19 16.88 -2.23
CA ILE A 95 -6.67 16.16 -3.42
C ILE A 95 -7.97 16.82 -3.90
N VAL A 96 -8.06 17.08 -5.19
CA VAL A 96 -9.28 17.58 -5.84
C VAL A 96 -9.97 16.44 -6.60
N VAL A 97 -11.26 16.26 -6.33
CA VAL A 97 -12.13 15.35 -7.08
C VAL A 97 -13.08 16.20 -7.91
N PRO A 98 -12.99 16.19 -9.25
CA PRO A 98 -13.88 16.95 -10.12
C PRO A 98 -15.17 16.19 -10.42
N PHE A 99 -16.29 16.95 -10.61
CA PHE A 99 -17.60 16.41 -10.92
C PHE A 99 -18.25 17.19 -12.07
N ILE A 100 -19.12 16.48 -12.82
CA ILE A 100 -19.87 17.06 -13.94
C ILE A 100 -21.08 17.88 -13.47
N SER A 101 -21.57 17.63 -12.24
CA SER A 101 -22.71 18.35 -11.65
C SER A 101 -22.61 18.43 -10.13
N THR A 102 -23.39 19.31 -9.52
CA THR A 102 -23.49 19.47 -8.06
C THR A 102 -24.11 18.24 -7.40
N GLU A 103 -25.08 17.60 -8.06
CA GLU A 103 -25.72 16.39 -7.56
C GLU A 103 -24.72 15.24 -7.45
N ALA A 104 -23.87 15.06 -8.48
CA ALA A 104 -22.82 14.04 -8.47
C ALA A 104 -21.76 14.32 -7.38
N ARG A 105 -21.43 15.61 -7.16
CA ARG A 105 -20.51 16.03 -6.10
C ARG A 105 -21.08 15.72 -4.71
N ASP A 106 -22.33 16.09 -4.48
CA ASP A 106 -22.98 15.96 -3.16
C ASP A 106 -23.30 14.49 -2.83
N ALA A 107 -23.43 13.64 -3.86
CA ALA A 107 -23.55 12.19 -3.72
C ALA A 107 -22.22 11.46 -3.40
N HIS A 108 -21.06 12.16 -3.40
CA HIS A 108 -19.80 11.52 -3.06
C HIS A 108 -19.79 11.03 -1.62
N PRO A 109 -19.36 9.77 -1.33
CA PRO A 109 -19.50 9.16 0.00
C PRO A 109 -18.89 9.96 1.16
N THR A 110 -17.88 10.75 0.86
CA THR A 110 -17.14 11.57 1.83
C THR A 110 -17.31 13.08 1.60
N ALA A 111 -18.35 13.50 0.88
CA ALA A 111 -18.58 14.89 0.51
C ALA A 111 -18.48 15.86 1.70
N LEU A 112 -19.02 15.47 2.86
CA LEU A 112 -19.02 16.30 4.06
C LEU A 112 -17.61 16.57 4.66
N PHE A 113 -16.58 15.84 4.23
CA PHE A 113 -15.19 16.09 4.60
C PHE A 113 -14.46 17.00 3.61
N GLY A 114 -15.06 17.25 2.43
CA GLY A 114 -14.50 18.05 1.35
C GLY A 114 -14.97 19.50 1.37
N HIS A 115 -14.13 20.39 0.85
CA HIS A 115 -14.53 21.76 0.55
C HIS A 115 -15.08 21.83 -0.87
N SER A 116 -16.33 22.25 -1.02
CA SER A 116 -16.99 22.37 -2.33
C SER A 116 -16.35 23.51 -3.15
N LEU A 117 -16.04 23.20 -4.40
CA LEU A 117 -15.48 24.15 -5.37
C LEU A 117 -16.54 24.39 -6.48
N ASN A 118 -16.81 25.64 -6.80
CA ASN A 118 -17.49 25.99 -8.04
C ASN A 118 -16.54 25.91 -9.24
N ARG A 119 -17.00 26.19 -10.46
CA ARG A 119 -16.16 26.09 -11.67
C ARG A 119 -14.94 27.00 -11.64
N GLN A 120 -15.08 28.23 -11.14
CA GLN A 120 -13.97 29.18 -11.08
C GLN A 120 -12.92 28.74 -10.06
N GLU A 121 -13.36 28.31 -8.87
CA GLU A 121 -12.47 27.77 -7.82
C GLU A 121 -11.78 26.49 -8.29
N LEU A 122 -12.50 25.62 -9.00
CA LEU A 122 -11.93 24.40 -9.56
C LEU A 122 -10.81 24.71 -10.58
N GLU A 123 -10.99 25.71 -11.42
CA GLU A 123 -9.98 26.18 -12.38
C GLU A 123 -8.75 26.81 -11.68
N LEU A 124 -8.96 27.50 -10.56
CA LEU A 124 -7.87 28.04 -9.74
C LEU A 124 -7.04 26.94 -9.07
N GLU A 125 -7.69 25.88 -8.58
CA GLU A 125 -6.98 24.75 -7.96
C GLU A 125 -6.33 23.84 -9.01
N ILE A 126 -6.93 23.69 -10.19
CA ILE A 126 -6.45 22.84 -11.29
C ILE A 126 -6.48 23.65 -12.60
N PRO A 127 -5.47 24.44 -12.89
CA PRO A 127 -5.41 25.21 -14.14
C PRO A 127 -5.45 24.29 -15.37
N GLY A 128 -6.35 24.59 -16.30
CA GLY A 128 -6.53 23.83 -17.53
C GLY A 128 -7.34 22.53 -17.38
N ILE A 129 -8.03 22.34 -16.28
CA ILE A 129 -8.97 21.21 -16.12
C ILE A 129 -10.05 21.24 -17.21
N ALA A 130 -10.39 20.10 -17.79
CA ALA A 130 -11.33 20.00 -18.91
C ALA A 130 -12.68 20.66 -18.60
N SER A 131 -13.27 21.31 -19.60
CA SER A 131 -14.49 22.15 -19.46
C SER A 131 -15.74 21.38 -19.05
N GLN A 132 -15.76 20.06 -19.20
CA GLN A 132 -16.83 19.19 -18.75
C GLN A 132 -17.01 19.15 -17.23
N TRP A 133 -15.95 19.39 -16.46
CA TRP A 133 -15.98 19.40 -15.01
C TRP A 133 -16.53 20.74 -14.51
N LYS A 134 -17.67 20.72 -13.86
CA LYS A 134 -18.41 21.93 -13.46
C LYS A 134 -18.18 22.34 -12.02
N THR A 135 -17.81 21.40 -11.16
CA THR A 135 -17.63 21.59 -9.72
C THR A 135 -16.63 20.58 -9.20
N GLY A 136 -16.20 20.69 -7.96
CA GLY A 136 -15.27 19.76 -7.33
C GLY A 136 -15.41 19.68 -5.82
N LEU A 137 -14.69 18.74 -5.23
CA LEU A 137 -14.41 18.66 -3.79
C LEU A 137 -12.91 18.74 -3.58
N LEU A 138 -12.46 19.63 -2.72
CA LEU A 138 -11.08 19.70 -2.25
C LEU A 138 -10.98 19.06 -0.85
N PHE A 139 -10.24 17.97 -0.75
CA PHE A 139 -9.91 17.29 0.51
C PHE A 139 -8.52 17.75 0.96
N LYS A 140 -8.47 18.82 1.78
CA LYS A 140 -7.22 19.44 2.25
C LYS A 140 -6.37 18.52 3.15
N GLN A 141 -7.02 17.59 3.85
CA GLN A 141 -6.39 16.62 4.75
C GLN A 141 -5.75 15.43 4.03
N ASP A 142 -6.13 15.19 2.78
CA ASP A 142 -5.53 14.17 1.94
C ASP A 142 -4.23 14.69 1.31
N GLY A 143 -3.37 13.79 0.83
CA GLY A 143 -2.09 14.19 0.30
C GLY A 143 -1.36 13.08 -0.43
N GLN A 144 -0.03 13.15 -0.40
CA GLN A 144 0.83 12.15 -1.04
C GLN A 144 2.13 11.92 -0.28
N ILE A 145 2.75 10.81 -0.59
CA ILE A 145 4.15 10.53 -0.27
C ILE A 145 4.86 10.06 -1.54
N ASP A 146 6.12 10.43 -1.77
CA ASP A 146 6.85 9.92 -2.94
C ASP A 146 7.31 8.48 -2.69
N ASN A 147 6.33 7.59 -2.80
CA ASN A 147 6.46 6.21 -2.41
C ASN A 147 7.58 5.48 -3.17
N ARG A 148 7.59 5.61 -4.51
CA ARG A 148 8.48 4.85 -5.39
C ARG A 148 9.94 5.32 -5.32
N ARG A 149 10.16 6.64 -5.29
CA ARG A 149 11.51 7.23 -5.39
C ARG A 149 12.16 7.46 -4.03
N GLN A 150 11.38 7.77 -3.00
CA GLN A 150 11.88 8.21 -1.69
C GLN A 150 11.52 7.26 -0.56
N LEU A 151 10.23 7.04 -0.27
CA LEU A 151 9.79 6.25 0.89
C LEU A 151 10.38 4.84 0.92
N MET A 152 10.32 4.11 -0.20
CA MET A 152 10.81 2.72 -0.24
C MET A 152 12.31 2.64 0.05
N LYS A 153 13.11 3.60 -0.44
CA LYS A 153 14.55 3.68 -0.16
C LYS A 153 14.83 4.06 1.29
N ALA A 154 14.06 5.02 1.83
CA ALA A 154 14.19 5.44 3.22
C ALA A 154 13.85 4.30 4.17
N LEU A 155 12.76 3.57 3.93
CA LEU A 155 12.36 2.40 4.73
C LEU A 155 13.41 1.28 4.70
N GLU A 156 13.94 0.98 3.51
CA GLU A 156 14.99 -0.03 3.37
C GLU A 156 16.21 0.35 4.20
N LYS A 157 16.69 1.59 4.05
CA LYS A 157 17.84 2.08 4.81
C LYS A 157 17.55 2.10 6.31
N ALA A 158 16.37 2.57 6.73
CA ALA A 158 15.97 2.57 8.13
C ALA A 158 15.96 1.16 8.74
N CYS A 159 15.50 0.16 7.99
CA CYS A 159 15.59 -1.25 8.39
C CYS A 159 17.04 -1.70 8.59
N VAL A 160 17.93 -1.38 7.66
CA VAL A 160 19.37 -1.73 7.75
C VAL A 160 20.00 -1.09 8.98
N GLU A 161 19.78 0.20 9.20
CA GLU A 161 20.32 0.94 10.36
C GLU A 161 19.78 0.42 11.71
N ARG A 162 18.59 -0.21 11.68
CA ARG A 162 18.00 -0.89 12.85
C ARG A 162 18.39 -2.37 12.97
N GLY A 163 19.34 -2.85 12.16
CA GLY A 163 19.85 -4.21 12.25
C GLY A 163 18.92 -5.29 11.69
N VAL A 164 17.97 -4.92 10.85
CA VAL A 164 17.12 -5.90 10.13
C VAL A 164 18.00 -6.67 9.14
N HIS A 165 17.95 -7.99 9.21
CA HIS A 165 18.68 -8.86 8.29
C HIS A 165 17.86 -9.16 7.04
N PHE A 166 18.42 -8.89 5.85
CA PHE A 166 17.80 -9.18 4.56
C PHE A 166 18.35 -10.47 3.96
N GLN A 167 17.47 -11.39 3.56
CA GLN A 167 17.80 -12.54 2.72
C GLN A 167 17.06 -12.39 1.40
N GLU A 168 17.79 -11.91 0.39
CA GLU A 168 17.27 -11.61 -0.95
C GLU A 168 17.44 -12.81 -1.89
N GLY A 169 16.63 -12.81 -2.97
CA GLY A 169 16.68 -13.86 -4.00
C GLY A 169 16.08 -15.18 -3.56
N VAL A 170 15.38 -15.22 -2.42
CA VAL A 170 14.74 -16.43 -1.91
C VAL A 170 13.24 -16.40 -2.13
N GLU A 171 12.69 -17.48 -2.66
CA GLU A 171 11.27 -17.68 -2.83
C GLU A 171 10.72 -18.54 -1.70
N VAL A 172 9.80 -18.01 -0.91
CA VAL A 172 9.09 -18.80 0.09
C VAL A 172 8.03 -19.63 -0.61
N LEU A 173 8.18 -20.97 -0.54
CA LEU A 173 7.30 -21.91 -1.21
C LEU A 173 6.05 -22.23 -0.40
N ASN A 174 6.22 -22.49 0.88
CA ASN A 174 5.12 -22.79 1.80
C ASN A 174 5.53 -22.57 3.26
N LEU A 175 4.53 -22.56 4.13
CA LEU A 175 4.69 -22.51 5.58
C LEU A 175 4.86 -23.91 6.15
N LEU A 176 5.75 -24.04 7.13
CA LEU A 176 5.89 -25.24 7.97
C LEU A 176 5.12 -25.03 9.26
N HIS A 177 4.29 -25.98 9.64
CA HIS A 177 3.56 -25.96 10.89
C HIS A 177 3.38 -27.37 11.47
N ASP A 178 3.25 -27.44 12.77
CA ASP A 178 2.82 -28.63 13.48
C ASP A 178 1.48 -28.34 14.14
N LYS A 179 0.45 -29.11 13.77
CA LYS A 179 -0.94 -28.83 14.15
C LYS A 179 -1.34 -27.39 13.79
N ARG A 180 -1.45 -26.51 14.78
CA ARG A 180 -1.79 -25.09 14.61
C ARG A 180 -0.67 -24.12 15.04
N GLU A 181 0.57 -24.60 15.09
CA GLU A 181 1.72 -23.77 15.43
C GLU A 181 2.65 -23.61 14.22
N PHE A 182 3.01 -22.38 13.91
CA PHE A 182 4.02 -22.06 12.90
C PHE A 182 5.39 -22.55 13.36
N LYS A 183 6.17 -23.14 12.45
CA LYS A 183 7.50 -23.72 12.72
C LYS A 183 8.59 -23.19 11.80
N GLY A 184 8.22 -22.48 10.74
CA GLY A 184 9.17 -21.97 9.74
C GLY A 184 8.60 -21.98 8.33
N VAL A 185 9.50 -21.94 7.36
CA VAL A 185 9.19 -21.92 5.94
C VAL A 185 10.12 -22.81 5.13
N ASN A 186 9.62 -23.40 4.04
CA ASN A 186 10.45 -23.89 2.95
C ASN A 186 10.72 -22.74 1.99
N ILE A 187 11.98 -22.58 1.61
CA ILE A 187 12.42 -21.59 0.62
C ILE A 187 13.10 -22.29 -0.54
N LEU A 188 13.03 -21.68 -1.72
CA LEU A 188 13.92 -21.93 -2.85
C LEU A 188 15.01 -20.85 -2.81
N ASN A 189 16.26 -21.27 -2.66
CA ASN A 189 17.40 -20.36 -2.63
C ASN A 189 17.84 -19.96 -4.06
N PRO A 190 18.75 -18.98 -4.23
CA PRO A 190 19.21 -18.54 -5.55
C PRO A 190 19.87 -19.65 -6.39
N GLU A 191 20.40 -20.69 -5.74
CA GLU A 191 21.01 -21.85 -6.41
C GLU A 191 19.99 -22.92 -6.83
N GLY A 192 18.68 -22.68 -6.62
CA GLY A 192 17.60 -23.59 -6.95
C GLY A 192 17.44 -24.77 -5.99
N LYS A 193 17.99 -24.68 -4.77
CA LYS A 193 17.85 -25.71 -3.74
C LYS A 193 16.76 -25.34 -2.76
N VAL A 194 16.00 -26.34 -2.33
CA VAL A 194 15.01 -26.18 -1.26
C VAL A 194 15.70 -26.27 0.09
N GLU A 195 15.48 -25.26 0.93
CA GLU A 195 16.02 -25.16 2.28
C GLU A 195 14.89 -24.83 3.28
N ILE A 196 15.13 -25.19 4.55
CA ILE A 196 14.24 -24.88 5.65
C ILE A 196 14.81 -23.71 6.45
N ILE A 197 13.97 -22.70 6.70
CA ILE A 197 14.26 -21.66 7.70
C ILE A 197 13.29 -21.84 8.85
N SER A 198 13.81 -22.31 9.99
CA SER A 198 13.03 -22.48 11.21
C SER A 198 12.79 -21.13 11.90
N SER A 199 11.60 -20.92 12.43
CA SER A 199 11.25 -19.80 13.31
C SER A 199 9.92 -20.10 14.01
N LYS A 200 9.73 -19.51 15.19
CA LYS A 200 8.49 -19.62 15.96
C LYS A 200 7.48 -18.54 15.59
N GLU A 201 7.92 -17.46 14.95
CA GLU A 201 7.08 -16.32 14.63
C GLU A 201 7.39 -15.79 13.22
N ALA A 202 6.32 -15.41 12.50
CA ALA A 202 6.43 -14.76 11.22
C ALA A 202 5.28 -13.77 10.97
N VAL A 203 5.52 -12.80 10.08
CA VAL A 203 4.47 -11.95 9.50
C VAL A 203 4.43 -12.20 7.99
N LEU A 204 3.27 -12.57 7.47
CA LEU A 204 3.04 -12.77 6.04
C LEU A 204 2.72 -11.42 5.39
N CYS A 205 3.68 -10.91 4.62
CA CYS A 205 3.65 -9.61 3.93
C CYS A 205 3.87 -9.75 2.42
N SER A 206 3.60 -10.94 1.85
CA SER A 206 3.92 -11.29 0.46
C SER A 206 2.95 -10.74 -0.59
N GLY A 207 2.12 -9.76 -0.21
CA GLY A 207 1.27 -9.03 -1.14
C GLY A 207 0.36 -9.95 -1.95
N ALA A 208 0.32 -9.78 -3.27
CA ALA A 208 -0.55 -10.54 -4.16
C ALA A 208 -0.27 -12.06 -4.17
N TRP A 209 0.94 -12.48 -3.78
CA TRP A 209 1.35 -13.88 -3.70
C TRP A 209 1.00 -14.57 -2.38
N SER A 210 0.35 -13.86 -1.44
CA SER A 210 0.07 -14.40 -0.10
C SER A 210 -0.76 -15.69 -0.11
N ASN A 211 -1.72 -15.82 -1.01
CA ASN A 211 -2.52 -17.04 -1.15
C ASN A 211 -1.71 -18.25 -1.65
N GLN A 212 -0.67 -18.03 -2.46
CA GLN A 212 0.20 -19.11 -2.95
C GLN A 212 1.03 -19.73 -1.82
N ILE A 213 1.41 -18.91 -0.82
CA ILE A 213 2.18 -19.35 0.35
C ILE A 213 1.27 -19.91 1.44
N PHE A 214 0.08 -19.32 1.60
CA PHE A 214 -0.90 -19.67 2.61
C PHE A 214 -2.31 -19.62 2.03
N ASN A 215 -2.75 -20.75 1.50
CA ASN A 215 -4.02 -20.89 0.74
C ASN A 215 -5.31 -20.71 1.58
N ALA A 216 -5.17 -20.60 2.91
CA ALA A 216 -6.30 -20.36 3.81
C ALA A 216 -6.85 -18.92 3.75
N ILE A 217 -6.20 -18.00 3.03
CA ILE A 217 -6.62 -16.60 2.94
C ILE A 217 -7.02 -16.22 1.50
N PRO A 218 -8.13 -15.49 1.30
CA PRO A 218 -8.65 -15.19 -0.03
C PRO A 218 -7.97 -13.97 -0.66
N ILE A 219 -6.66 -14.06 -0.91
CA ILE A 219 -5.90 -13.01 -1.59
C ILE A 219 -5.76 -13.35 -3.07
N PHE A 220 -6.02 -12.37 -3.93
CA PHE A 220 -5.85 -12.49 -5.37
C PHE A 220 -5.22 -11.21 -5.96
N PRO A 221 -4.50 -11.33 -7.10
CA PRO A 221 -3.89 -10.19 -7.77
C PRO A 221 -4.92 -9.37 -8.54
N VAL A 222 -4.82 -8.04 -8.49
CA VAL A 222 -5.44 -7.13 -9.45
C VAL A 222 -4.33 -6.32 -10.10
N LYS A 223 -4.12 -6.53 -11.39
CA LYS A 223 -3.08 -5.83 -12.16
C LYS A 223 -3.46 -4.37 -12.37
N GLY A 224 -2.47 -3.50 -12.32
CA GLY A 224 -2.60 -2.09 -12.64
C GLY A 224 -1.41 -1.59 -13.44
N GLN A 225 -1.68 -0.81 -14.48
CA GLN A 225 -0.68 -0.16 -15.29
C GLN A 225 -0.63 1.34 -14.96
N MET A 226 0.53 1.91 -15.12
CA MET A 226 0.84 3.29 -14.79
C MET A 226 1.77 3.88 -15.85
N LEU A 227 1.80 5.19 -15.92
CA LEU A 227 2.81 5.93 -16.68
C LEU A 227 3.21 7.20 -15.94
N SER A 228 4.28 7.84 -16.37
CA SER A 228 4.64 9.17 -15.92
C SER A 228 4.92 10.10 -17.10
N LEU A 229 4.62 11.38 -16.90
CA LEU A 229 4.84 12.47 -17.84
C LEU A 229 5.77 13.49 -17.19
N GLN A 230 6.50 14.25 -18.02
CA GLN A 230 7.23 15.42 -17.58
C GLN A 230 6.46 16.68 -17.98
N GLY A 231 5.76 17.26 -17.01
CA GLY A 231 5.11 18.56 -17.16
C GLY A 231 6.03 19.73 -16.77
N PRO A 232 5.55 20.95 -16.95
CA PRO A 232 6.21 22.13 -16.37
C PRO A 232 6.29 22.00 -14.84
N LYS A 233 7.36 22.53 -14.25
CA LYS A 233 7.44 22.61 -12.79
C LYS A 233 6.23 23.41 -12.27
N GLU A 234 5.65 22.92 -11.18
CA GLU A 234 4.49 23.56 -10.52
C GLU A 234 3.22 23.71 -11.39
N ALA A 235 3.14 22.99 -12.54
CA ALA A 235 1.92 22.99 -13.36
C ALA A 235 0.67 22.59 -12.57
N LEU A 236 0.84 21.71 -11.59
CA LEU A 236 -0.20 21.26 -10.69
C LEU A 236 0.26 21.33 -9.24
N LYS A 237 -0.52 21.98 -8.40
CA LYS A 237 -0.29 22.07 -6.95
C LYS A 237 -1.01 20.95 -6.18
N ARG A 238 -2.04 20.38 -6.77
CA ARG A 238 -2.95 19.38 -6.17
C ARG A 238 -2.88 18.07 -6.93
N ILE A 239 -3.20 16.98 -6.24
CA ILE A 239 -3.55 15.73 -6.90
C ILE A 239 -4.94 15.89 -7.49
N ILE A 240 -5.16 15.34 -8.68
CA ILE A 240 -6.48 15.20 -9.29
C ILE A 240 -6.89 13.74 -9.18
N PHE A 241 -8.02 13.46 -8.56
CA PHE A 241 -8.59 12.12 -8.50
C PHE A 241 -9.91 12.11 -9.28
N GLY A 242 -9.85 11.63 -10.53
CA GLY A 242 -11.01 11.54 -11.42
C GLY A 242 -11.52 10.11 -11.58
N PRO A 243 -12.63 9.93 -12.32
CA PRO A 243 -13.15 8.60 -12.65
C PRO A 243 -12.11 7.78 -13.43
N GLY A 244 -11.68 6.65 -12.88
CA GLY A 244 -10.74 5.71 -13.53
C GLY A 244 -9.29 6.18 -13.65
N THR A 245 -8.98 7.44 -13.37
CA THR A 245 -7.63 8.00 -13.53
C THR A 245 -7.32 9.03 -12.47
N TYR A 246 -6.11 9.00 -11.94
CA TYR A 246 -5.60 10.04 -11.07
C TYR A 246 -4.28 10.63 -11.61
N ILE A 247 -4.01 11.87 -11.26
CA ILE A 247 -2.83 12.65 -11.67
C ILE A 247 -2.12 13.13 -10.40
N VAL A 248 -0.90 12.64 -10.17
CA VAL A 248 -0.13 12.93 -8.95
C VAL A 248 1.14 13.70 -9.29
N PRO A 249 1.18 15.01 -9.05
CA PRO A 249 2.32 15.86 -9.38
C PRO A 249 3.46 15.69 -8.35
N ARG A 250 4.70 15.80 -8.84
CA ARG A 250 5.93 15.90 -8.05
C ARG A 250 6.55 17.30 -8.19
N GLU A 251 7.42 17.66 -7.26
CA GLU A 251 8.05 19.00 -7.23
C GLU A 251 8.97 19.29 -8.42
N ASP A 252 9.57 18.24 -8.99
CA ASP A 252 10.45 18.31 -10.16
C ASP A 252 9.69 18.38 -11.50
N GLY A 253 8.35 18.44 -11.45
CA GLY A 253 7.49 18.44 -12.63
C GLY A 253 7.17 17.06 -13.16
N LEU A 254 7.70 15.98 -12.57
CA LEU A 254 7.27 14.64 -12.88
C LEU A 254 5.81 14.46 -12.42
N ILE A 255 5.00 13.84 -13.25
CA ILE A 255 3.58 13.62 -13.00
C ILE A 255 3.30 12.14 -13.16
N VAL A 256 2.85 11.50 -12.09
CA VAL A 256 2.48 10.09 -12.08
C VAL A 256 1.01 9.94 -12.40
N ILE A 257 0.70 9.11 -13.39
CA ILE A 257 -0.65 8.82 -13.87
C ILE A 257 -1.00 7.37 -13.54
N GLY A 258 -2.12 7.16 -12.95
CA GLY A 258 -2.65 5.84 -12.62
C GLY A 258 -4.17 5.83 -12.62
N ALA A 259 -4.72 4.70 -12.54
CA ALA A 259 -4.15 3.40 -12.88
C ALA A 259 -5.25 2.53 -13.49
N THR A 260 -4.86 1.63 -14.38
CA THR A 260 -5.81 0.59 -14.82
C THR A 260 -6.20 -0.34 -13.66
N SER A 261 -7.30 -1.05 -13.82
CA SER A 261 -7.76 -2.06 -12.87
C SER A 261 -8.18 -3.33 -13.60
N GLU A 262 -7.23 -4.22 -13.77
CA GLU A 262 -7.37 -5.43 -14.61
C GLU A 262 -7.59 -6.65 -13.70
N GLN A 263 -8.84 -6.86 -13.28
CA GLN A 263 -9.21 -7.91 -12.31
C GLN A 263 -8.98 -9.34 -12.85
N ASN A 264 -9.18 -9.53 -14.16
CA ASN A 264 -9.09 -10.85 -14.79
C ASN A 264 -7.68 -11.17 -15.32
N ALA A 265 -6.71 -10.28 -15.15
CA ALA A 265 -5.36 -10.50 -15.66
C ALA A 265 -4.55 -11.53 -14.85
N GLY A 266 -4.99 -11.89 -13.64
CA GLY A 266 -4.22 -12.77 -12.76
C GLY A 266 -2.80 -12.20 -12.55
N PHE A 267 -1.79 -13.06 -12.73
CA PHE A 267 -0.38 -12.69 -12.72
C PHE A 267 0.21 -12.45 -14.13
N GLN A 268 -0.62 -12.03 -15.09
CA GLN A 268 -0.11 -11.69 -16.44
C GLN A 268 0.81 -10.47 -16.37
N GLU A 269 2.06 -10.68 -16.66
CA GLU A 269 3.09 -9.64 -16.66
C GLU A 269 3.00 -8.72 -17.89
N GLY A 270 3.69 -7.57 -17.80
CA GLY A 270 3.87 -6.64 -18.91
C GLY A 270 2.76 -5.60 -19.05
N LEU A 271 3.00 -4.67 -19.95
CA LEU A 271 2.07 -3.61 -20.34
C LEU A 271 1.18 -4.10 -21.48
N THR A 272 -0.04 -3.57 -21.56
CA THR A 272 -0.96 -3.83 -22.68
C THR A 272 -1.28 -2.54 -23.43
N PRO A 273 -1.45 -2.59 -24.76
CA PRO A 273 -1.85 -1.41 -25.54
C PRO A 273 -3.16 -0.79 -25.04
N SER A 274 -4.14 -1.63 -24.69
CA SER A 274 -5.43 -1.18 -24.14
C SER A 274 -5.30 -0.44 -22.83
N GLY A 275 -4.50 -0.95 -21.88
CA GLY A 275 -4.27 -0.28 -20.60
C GLY A 275 -3.56 1.06 -20.77
N GLN A 276 -2.58 1.16 -21.66
CA GLN A 276 -1.91 2.42 -21.98
C GLN A 276 -2.87 3.42 -22.64
N GLN A 277 -3.74 2.96 -23.54
CA GLN A 277 -4.75 3.80 -24.16
C GLN A 277 -5.78 4.31 -23.13
N GLU A 278 -6.18 3.48 -22.17
CA GLU A 278 -7.08 3.87 -21.07
C GLU A 278 -6.47 5.02 -20.26
N LEU A 279 -5.18 4.92 -19.89
CA LEU A 279 -4.49 5.98 -19.16
C LEU A 279 -4.45 7.30 -19.95
N HIS A 280 -4.08 7.27 -21.25
CA HIS A 280 -4.07 8.47 -22.08
C HIS A 280 -5.45 9.09 -22.26
N LYS A 281 -6.49 8.28 -22.41
CA LYS A 281 -7.89 8.74 -22.45
C LYS A 281 -8.28 9.43 -21.13
N GLY A 282 -7.90 8.84 -20.00
CA GLY A 282 -8.15 9.41 -18.67
C GLY A 282 -7.45 10.75 -18.46
N ILE A 283 -6.18 10.86 -18.87
CA ILE A 283 -5.43 12.13 -18.83
C ILE A 283 -6.17 13.21 -19.63
N GLY A 284 -6.53 12.91 -20.89
CA GLY A 284 -7.23 13.86 -21.76
C GLY A 284 -8.58 14.29 -21.24
N ALA A 285 -9.29 13.41 -20.53
CA ALA A 285 -10.57 13.71 -19.90
C ALA A 285 -10.43 14.63 -18.67
N LEU A 286 -9.30 14.61 -17.98
CA LEU A 286 -9.04 15.43 -16.78
C LEU A 286 -8.28 16.70 -17.13
N LEU A 287 -7.14 16.57 -17.81
CA LEU A 287 -6.22 17.65 -18.10
C LEU A 287 -5.72 17.54 -19.55
N PRO A 288 -6.47 18.08 -20.54
CA PRO A 288 -6.15 17.90 -21.96
C PRO A 288 -4.74 18.31 -22.36
N ALA A 289 -4.19 19.37 -21.77
CA ALA A 289 -2.83 19.84 -22.03
C ALA A 289 -1.76 18.79 -21.71
N ALA A 290 -2.02 17.91 -20.73
CA ALA A 290 -1.07 16.88 -20.32
C ALA A 290 -0.84 15.77 -21.37
N ASN A 291 -1.74 15.62 -22.35
CA ASN A 291 -1.52 14.71 -23.47
C ASN A 291 -0.33 15.08 -24.36
N HIS A 292 0.12 16.33 -24.30
CA HIS A 292 1.27 16.84 -25.06
C HIS A 292 2.58 16.80 -24.27
N TRP A 293 2.54 16.40 -23.00
CA TRP A 293 3.74 16.33 -22.18
C TRP A 293 4.56 15.06 -22.49
N PRO A 294 5.89 15.14 -22.51
CA PRO A 294 6.75 13.98 -22.76
C PRO A 294 6.48 12.85 -21.79
N GLN A 295 6.27 11.65 -22.30
CA GLN A 295 6.16 10.44 -21.50
C GLN A 295 7.55 9.97 -21.07
N MET A 296 7.73 9.72 -19.77
CA MET A 296 9.01 9.34 -19.17
C MET A 296 9.10 7.83 -18.96
N GLU A 297 8.17 7.27 -18.20
CA GLU A 297 8.19 5.87 -17.81
C GLU A 297 6.81 5.23 -17.95
N ARG A 298 6.81 3.91 -18.09
CA ARG A 298 5.62 3.05 -18.02
C ARG A 298 5.96 1.85 -17.16
N TRP A 299 5.05 1.45 -16.28
CA TRP A 299 5.23 0.28 -15.42
C TRP A 299 3.90 -0.35 -15.02
N TRP A 300 3.96 -1.50 -14.42
CA TRP A 300 2.81 -2.27 -13.97
C TRP A 300 3.13 -3.00 -12.67
N GLY A 301 2.09 -3.54 -12.01
CA GLY A 301 2.22 -4.39 -10.85
C GLY A 301 0.90 -4.93 -10.37
N PHE A 302 0.97 -5.74 -9.32
CA PHE A 302 -0.17 -6.47 -8.79
C PHE A 302 -0.57 -5.93 -7.42
N ARG A 303 -1.82 -5.50 -7.31
CA ARG A 303 -2.43 -5.15 -6.02
C ARG A 303 -2.88 -6.44 -5.32
N PRO A 304 -2.60 -6.61 -4.02
CA PRO A 304 -3.15 -7.72 -3.21
C PRO A 304 -4.60 -7.39 -2.83
N CYS A 305 -5.55 -8.07 -3.44
CA CYS A 305 -6.97 -7.86 -3.16
C CYS A 305 -7.56 -8.94 -2.29
N THR A 306 -8.56 -8.57 -1.50
CA THR A 306 -9.52 -9.43 -0.82
C THR A 306 -10.90 -9.22 -1.43
N PRO A 307 -11.88 -10.12 -1.23
CA PRO A 307 -13.23 -9.98 -1.76
C PRO A 307 -13.97 -8.71 -1.32
N ASP A 308 -13.64 -8.18 -0.13
CA ASP A 308 -14.24 -6.96 0.44
C ASP A 308 -13.30 -5.73 0.35
N GLU A 309 -12.21 -5.83 -0.40
CA GLU A 309 -11.18 -4.79 -0.57
C GLU A 309 -10.48 -4.32 0.72
N GLY A 310 -10.82 -4.90 1.87
CA GLY A 310 -10.20 -4.59 3.16
C GLY A 310 -8.96 -5.43 3.44
N PRO A 311 -7.95 -4.91 4.17
CA PRO A 311 -6.74 -5.67 4.47
C PRO A 311 -7.00 -6.86 5.39
N LEU A 312 -6.06 -7.81 5.41
CA LEU A 312 -5.97 -8.88 6.41
C LEU A 312 -4.90 -8.49 7.43
N LEU A 313 -5.34 -8.23 8.67
CA LEU A 313 -4.49 -7.76 9.76
C LEU A 313 -4.64 -8.65 11.00
N GLY A 314 -3.53 -8.84 11.72
CA GLY A 314 -3.52 -9.52 13.03
C GLY A 314 -3.12 -10.98 12.95
N SER A 315 -3.50 -11.76 13.97
CA SER A 315 -3.17 -13.19 14.07
C SER A 315 -3.86 -14.02 13.01
N SER A 316 -3.18 -15.05 12.50
CA SER A 316 -3.75 -16.04 11.59
C SER A 316 -4.39 -17.21 12.35
N LEU A 317 -4.73 -18.30 11.62
CA LEU A 317 -5.15 -19.56 12.23
C LEU A 317 -3.97 -20.35 12.86
N LEU A 318 -2.73 -20.03 12.45
CA LEU A 318 -1.53 -20.63 12.99
C LEU A 318 -0.97 -19.74 14.10
N LYS A 319 -0.83 -20.28 15.30
CA LYS A 319 -0.15 -19.57 16.40
C LYS A 319 1.28 -19.25 15.98
N GLY A 320 1.71 -18.00 16.17
CA GLY A 320 3.02 -17.52 15.74
C GLY A 320 3.04 -16.95 14.32
N LEU A 321 1.96 -17.09 13.52
CA LEU A 321 1.85 -16.45 12.22
C LEU A 321 0.89 -15.26 12.26
N TRP A 322 1.39 -14.12 11.82
CA TRP A 322 0.65 -12.87 11.70
C TRP A 322 0.42 -12.49 10.24
N LEU A 323 -0.61 -11.71 9.95
CA LEU A 323 -0.97 -11.28 8.61
C LEU A 323 -0.89 -9.76 8.46
N ALA A 324 -0.25 -9.30 7.38
CA ALA A 324 -0.23 -7.92 6.93
C ALA A 324 -0.28 -7.88 5.39
N THR A 325 -1.43 -8.18 4.82
CA THR A 325 -1.62 -8.33 3.37
C THR A 325 -3.03 -7.90 2.94
N GLY A 326 -3.32 -7.92 1.64
CA GLY A 326 -4.67 -7.62 1.14
C GLY A 326 -5.05 -6.14 1.14
N HIS A 327 -4.10 -5.23 1.21
CA HIS A 327 -4.35 -3.78 1.32
C HIS A 327 -4.90 -3.13 0.03
N HIS A 328 -5.08 -3.87 -1.04
CA HIS A 328 -5.57 -3.42 -2.34
C HIS A 328 -4.83 -2.16 -2.81
N ARG A 329 -5.54 -1.07 -3.09
CA ARG A 329 -4.96 0.22 -3.49
C ARG A 329 -4.60 1.13 -2.32
N ASN A 330 -4.97 0.75 -1.09
CA ASN A 330 -4.77 1.54 0.11
C ASN A 330 -3.46 1.23 0.86
N GLY A 331 -2.55 0.43 0.29
CA GLY A 331 -1.34 -0.01 0.98
C GLY A 331 -0.47 1.12 1.50
N VAL A 332 -0.25 2.17 0.70
CA VAL A 332 0.56 3.33 1.15
C VAL A 332 -0.13 4.08 2.28
N LEU A 333 -1.42 4.37 2.13
CA LEU A 333 -2.23 5.01 3.16
C LEU A 333 -2.22 4.22 4.47
N LEU A 334 -2.37 2.89 4.41
CA LEU A 334 -2.53 2.02 5.59
C LEU A 334 -1.21 1.53 6.19
N ALA A 335 -0.05 1.87 5.62
CA ALA A 335 1.25 1.38 6.07
C ALA A 335 1.53 1.71 7.54
N ALA A 336 1.34 2.97 7.93
CA ALA A 336 1.60 3.44 9.29
C ALA A 336 0.78 2.70 10.36
N ILE A 337 -0.54 2.60 10.16
CA ILE A 337 -1.45 1.94 11.11
C ILE A 337 -1.22 0.44 11.15
N THR A 338 -0.94 -0.20 10.00
CA THR A 338 -0.64 -1.63 9.93
C THR A 338 0.58 -1.99 10.77
N ALA A 339 1.68 -1.23 10.62
CA ALA A 339 2.90 -1.47 11.40
C ALA A 339 2.68 -1.29 12.89
N GLU A 340 2.02 -0.20 13.29
CA GLU A 340 1.78 0.10 14.70
C GLU A 340 0.89 -0.95 15.36
N LEU A 341 -0.23 -1.34 14.72
CA LEU A 341 -1.15 -2.34 15.26
C LEU A 341 -0.48 -3.71 15.41
N LEU A 342 0.26 -4.16 14.37
CA LEU A 342 0.95 -5.44 14.43
C LEU A 342 2.09 -5.44 15.44
N ALA A 343 2.86 -4.36 15.53
CA ALA A 343 3.90 -4.27 16.54
C ALA A 343 3.32 -4.31 17.96
N LYS A 344 2.19 -3.62 18.21
CA LYS A 344 1.48 -3.72 19.51
C LYS A 344 1.05 -5.16 19.81
N CYS A 345 0.45 -5.85 18.84
CA CYS A 345 0.02 -7.25 19.03
C CYS A 345 1.20 -8.19 19.29
N ILE A 346 2.25 -8.11 18.48
CA ILE A 346 3.41 -9.02 18.56
C ILE A 346 4.24 -8.76 19.82
N CYS A 347 4.39 -7.50 20.22
CA CYS A 347 5.11 -7.11 21.45
C CYS A 347 4.21 -7.11 22.69
N GLN A 348 2.96 -7.57 22.59
CA GLN A 348 1.97 -7.66 23.68
C GLN A 348 1.69 -6.32 24.36
N ASN A 349 1.77 -5.23 23.62
CA ASN A 349 1.41 -3.90 24.08
C ASN A 349 -0.10 -3.70 24.04
N LYS A 350 -0.62 -2.84 24.94
CA LYS A 350 -2.05 -2.57 25.05
C LYS A 350 -2.58 -1.86 23.79
N LEU A 351 -3.65 -2.37 23.22
CA LEU A 351 -4.46 -1.73 22.20
C LEU A 351 -5.51 -0.81 22.86
N SER A 352 -5.89 0.26 22.17
CA SER A 352 -7.12 0.98 22.52
C SER A 352 -8.35 0.18 22.09
N ASN A 353 -9.53 0.51 22.63
CA ASN A 353 -10.77 -0.15 22.24
C ASN A 353 -11.05 -0.01 20.73
N GLU A 354 -10.76 1.17 20.16
CA GLU A 354 -10.92 1.43 18.73
C GLU A 354 -9.96 0.58 17.88
N GLU A 355 -8.71 0.43 18.30
CA GLU A 355 -7.72 -0.40 17.60
C GLU A 355 -8.08 -1.88 17.64
N ASP A 356 -8.57 -2.37 18.78
CA ASP A 356 -8.99 -3.77 18.93
C ASP A 356 -10.25 -4.07 18.09
N GLU A 357 -11.22 -3.15 18.09
CA GLU A 357 -12.40 -3.25 17.21
C GLU A 357 -11.98 -3.32 15.74
N LEU A 358 -11.10 -2.44 15.28
CA LEU A 358 -10.64 -2.42 13.88
C LEU A 358 -9.86 -3.70 13.53
N LEU A 359 -8.98 -4.19 14.39
CA LEU A 359 -8.29 -5.46 14.18
C LEU A 359 -9.27 -6.62 14.05
N THR A 360 -10.33 -6.64 14.86
CA THR A 360 -11.40 -7.64 14.79
C THR A 360 -12.11 -7.58 13.43
N LYS A 361 -12.43 -6.37 12.94
CA LYS A 361 -13.09 -6.17 11.63
C LYS A 361 -12.22 -6.58 10.45
N PHE A 362 -10.90 -6.41 10.55
CA PHE A 362 -9.95 -6.77 9.49
C PHE A 362 -9.24 -8.11 9.70
N ASN A 363 -9.70 -8.92 10.68
CA ASN A 363 -9.20 -10.26 10.90
C ASN A 363 -9.61 -11.20 9.75
N TRP A 364 -8.77 -12.19 9.44
CA TRP A 364 -9.03 -13.19 8.39
C TRP A 364 -10.32 -14.00 8.63
N LYS A 365 -10.76 -14.16 9.87
CA LYS A 365 -11.98 -14.90 10.25
C LYS A 365 -13.25 -14.37 9.61
N ARG A 366 -13.27 -13.11 9.15
CA ARG A 366 -14.43 -12.52 8.46
C ARG A 366 -14.77 -13.21 7.14
N PHE A 367 -13.83 -13.98 6.58
CA PHE A 367 -14.05 -14.80 5.38
C PHE A 367 -14.37 -16.25 5.66
N ASN A 368 -14.30 -16.68 6.94
CA ASN A 368 -14.55 -18.07 7.33
C ASN A 368 -16.02 -18.29 7.69
N THR A 369 -16.88 -18.43 6.68
CA THR A 369 -18.27 -18.78 6.93
C THR A 369 -18.55 -20.27 6.91
N ASN A 370 -17.62 -21.19 6.49
CA ASN A 370 -17.81 -22.66 6.54
C ASN A 370 -16.67 -23.46 5.88
N GLN A 371 -15.41 -23.25 6.23
CA GLN A 371 -14.41 -24.27 5.87
C GLN A 371 -14.02 -25.08 7.12
N SER A 372 -14.66 -26.25 7.28
CA SER A 372 -14.08 -27.35 8.05
C SER A 372 -12.80 -27.78 7.34
N PHE A 373 -11.65 -27.46 7.92
CA PHE A 373 -10.38 -28.00 7.46
C PHE A 373 -10.40 -29.53 7.67
N SER A 374 -10.52 -30.29 6.59
CA SER A 374 -10.16 -31.70 6.57
C SER A 374 -8.67 -31.81 6.88
N ASN A 375 -8.38 -32.62 7.88
CA ASN A 375 -7.05 -32.96 8.42
C ASN A 375 -6.07 -33.44 7.36
#